data_be761e802d8d45578d2f2f048c46750a
#
_entry.id   be761e802d8d45578d2f2f048c46750a
#
_cell.length_a   1.000
_cell.length_b   1.000
_cell.length_c   1.000
_cell.angle_alpha   90.00
_cell.angle_beta   90.00
_cell.angle_gamma   90.00
#
_symmetry.space_group_name_H-M   'P 1'
#
loop_
_entity.id
_entity.type
_entity.pdbx_description
1 polymer ?
#
loop_
_entity_poly.entity_id
_entity_poly.type
_entity_poly.pdbx_seq_one_letter_code
_entity_poly.pdbx_strand_id
1 'polypeptide(L)'
;NDWYPHYIHNLDNLIRFGGLFPPIHVQADIRRTRLLGVTHVPHEGGVLIVRAKDDLYRLSDLKGKKIGISRSMNQIKNDWWRIQEHQGIELMLRMNGMTMEDIQLVEFPYADDWYNFPEMLTPMENPSEWQLKRDHKHELAFRPLETALEKGVIDAMYSQSKVLSVLTEATGKFAIIEDLSKYPDWRLQVANIPAAITCTDVMAEEHPELVVAFMKGMIKVGRWSNEHKHAAAAILNKQTYYLDVEDTYRGIKDVDMVPNLSLLNLAAVEQGTNFMFKKGYIKNDFDVHQWAAPEFLEKASRELLEEEWKRVTTSKLPQTAAALETDRRIG
;
A
#
# COMPACT_ATOMS: atom_id res chain seq x y z
N ASN A 1 13.02 16.26 6.65
CA ASN A 1 12.37 14.99 6.98
C ASN A 1 13.40 13.86 6.95
N ASP A 2 13.53 13.17 8.07
CA ASP A 2 14.38 11.99 8.13
C ASP A 2 13.58 10.77 7.65
N TRP A 3 13.83 10.32 6.43
CA TRP A 3 13.19 9.14 5.86
C TRP A 3 13.88 7.81 6.25
N TYR A 4 15.06 7.87 6.88
CA TYR A 4 15.82 6.68 7.29
C TYR A 4 15.02 5.73 8.19
N PRO A 5 14.28 6.17 9.22
CA PRO A 5 13.47 5.27 10.03
C PRO A 5 12.49 4.47 9.20
N HIS A 6 11.85 5.10 8.23
CA HIS A 6 10.84 4.44 7.39
C HIS A 6 11.41 3.39 6.44
N TYR A 7 12.58 3.65 5.84
CA TYR A 7 13.15 2.79 4.79
C TYR A 7 14.21 1.82 5.28
N ILE A 8 14.99 2.16 6.30
CA ILE A 8 16.10 1.35 6.79
C ILE A 8 16.02 1.01 8.28
N HIS A 9 14.97 1.47 8.98
CA HIS A 9 14.69 1.16 10.39
C HIS A 9 15.90 1.41 11.30
N ASN A 10 16.55 2.58 11.17
CA ASN A 10 17.75 2.94 11.90
C ASN A 10 17.52 3.31 13.38
N LEU A 11 16.28 3.27 13.86
CA LEU A 11 15.95 3.47 15.27
C LEU A 11 15.64 2.11 15.94
N ASP A 12 16.08 1.93 17.17
CA ASP A 12 15.84 0.68 17.90
C ASP A 12 14.37 0.56 18.32
N ASN A 13 13.78 1.62 18.85
CA ASN A 13 12.38 1.66 19.26
C ASN A 13 11.49 2.16 18.11
N LEU A 14 11.26 1.31 17.11
CA LEU A 14 10.51 1.66 15.93
C LEU A 14 9.34 0.69 15.69
N ILE A 15 8.15 1.27 15.51
CA ILE A 15 7.02 0.61 14.83
C ILE A 15 6.78 1.36 13.53
N ARG A 16 6.70 0.64 12.42
CA ARG A 16 6.54 1.20 11.08
C ARG A 16 5.30 0.64 10.42
N PHE A 17 4.53 1.51 9.76
CA PHE A 17 3.42 1.14 8.87
C PHE A 17 3.64 1.74 7.47
N GLY A 18 3.45 0.94 6.44
CA GLY A 18 3.58 1.39 5.05
C GLY A 18 3.84 0.25 4.07
N GLY A 19 4.24 0.57 2.85
CA GLY A 19 4.44 -0.39 1.77
C GLY A 19 5.38 -1.55 2.11
N LEU A 20 5.26 -2.64 1.37
CA LEU A 20 5.81 -3.96 1.69
C LEU A 20 7.33 -4.09 1.45
N PHE A 21 7.86 -3.52 0.36
CA PHE A 21 9.24 -3.80 -0.05
C PHE A 21 10.32 -3.26 0.90
N PRO A 22 10.17 -2.05 1.48
CA PRO A 22 11.16 -1.58 2.46
C PRO A 22 11.35 -2.51 3.66
N PRO A 23 10.31 -2.98 4.37
CA PRO A 23 10.52 -3.88 5.50
C PRO A 23 11.03 -5.27 5.11
N ILE A 24 10.73 -5.78 3.91
CA ILE A 24 11.35 -7.00 3.39
C ILE A 24 12.86 -6.80 3.25
N HIS A 25 13.30 -5.69 2.65
CA HIS A 25 14.72 -5.38 2.52
C HIS A 25 15.40 -5.22 3.89
N VAL A 26 14.73 -4.56 4.83
CA VAL A 26 15.27 -4.41 6.19
C VAL A 26 15.46 -5.77 6.87
N GLN A 27 14.44 -6.62 6.84
CA GLN A 27 14.49 -7.96 7.43
C GLN A 27 15.56 -8.84 6.79
N ALA A 28 15.70 -8.77 5.47
CA ALA A 28 16.66 -9.58 4.73
C ALA A 28 18.11 -9.14 4.95
N ASP A 29 18.39 -7.83 4.88
CA ASP A 29 19.75 -7.36 4.64
C ASP A 29 20.27 -6.36 5.68
N ILE A 30 19.41 -5.79 6.54
CA ILE A 30 19.83 -4.69 7.44
C ILE A 30 19.76 -5.13 8.91
N ARG A 31 18.59 -5.50 9.40
CA ARG A 31 18.38 -5.90 10.79
C ARG A 31 17.11 -6.72 10.98
N ARG A 32 17.09 -7.48 12.07
CA ARG A 32 15.91 -8.26 12.43
C ARG A 32 14.74 -7.38 12.82
N THR A 33 13.57 -7.78 12.37
CA THR A 33 12.30 -7.12 12.63
C THR A 33 11.21 -8.18 12.85
N ARG A 34 10.02 -7.74 13.25
CA ARG A 34 8.81 -8.58 13.37
C ARG A 34 7.71 -8.04 12.46
N LEU A 35 7.07 -8.93 11.72
CA LEU A 35 5.86 -8.60 10.97
C LEU A 35 4.65 -8.75 11.89
N LEU A 36 4.05 -7.62 12.27
CA LEU A 36 2.93 -7.56 13.22
C LEU A 36 1.57 -7.75 12.57
N GLY A 37 1.47 -7.41 11.29
CA GLY A 37 0.24 -7.49 10.51
C GLY A 37 0.40 -6.87 9.15
N VAL A 38 -0.52 -7.20 8.26
CA VAL A 38 -0.66 -6.56 6.95
C VAL A 38 -2.11 -6.14 6.75
N THR A 39 -2.32 -5.07 6.01
CA THR A 39 -3.67 -4.66 5.61
C THR A 39 -3.98 -5.21 4.24
N HIS A 40 -5.18 -5.71 4.08
CA HIS A 40 -5.68 -6.14 2.80
C HIS A 40 -6.06 -4.92 1.95
N VAL A 41 -5.52 -4.82 0.75
CA VAL A 41 -5.90 -3.79 -0.23
C VAL A 41 -6.46 -4.50 -1.46
N PRO A 42 -7.75 -4.89 -1.46
CA PRO A 42 -8.35 -5.51 -2.63
C PRO A 42 -8.46 -4.48 -3.75
N HIS A 43 -8.25 -4.94 -4.99
CA HIS A 43 -8.46 -4.17 -6.20
C HIS A 43 -7.51 -3.01 -6.51
N GLU A 44 -6.42 -2.84 -5.78
CA GLU A 44 -5.33 -1.94 -6.15
C GLU A 44 -4.17 -2.67 -6.87
N GLY A 45 -4.46 -3.74 -7.59
CA GLY A 45 -3.50 -4.35 -8.49
C GLY A 45 -3.00 -3.32 -9.50
N GLY A 46 -1.72 -3.39 -9.84
CA GLY A 46 -1.16 -2.49 -10.82
C GLY A 46 -1.81 -2.64 -12.19
N VAL A 47 -1.69 -1.61 -12.99
CA VAL A 47 -2.20 -1.55 -14.37
C VAL A 47 -1.07 -1.26 -15.34
N LEU A 48 -1.24 -1.66 -16.60
CA LEU A 48 -0.36 -1.28 -17.69
C LEU A 48 -1.05 -0.24 -18.58
N ILE A 49 -0.37 0.87 -18.77
CA ILE A 49 -0.88 2.06 -19.48
C ILE A 49 -0.12 2.25 -20.77
N VAL A 50 -0.85 2.60 -21.83
CA VAL A 50 -0.35 2.97 -23.14
C VAL A 50 -0.94 4.32 -23.58
N ARG A 51 -0.43 4.94 -24.64
CA ARG A 51 -1.11 6.07 -25.26
C ARG A 51 -2.36 5.59 -26.01
N ALA A 52 -3.49 6.27 -25.82
CA ALA A 52 -4.77 5.90 -26.44
C ALA A 52 -4.72 5.90 -27.99
N LYS A 53 -3.80 6.66 -28.59
CA LYS A 53 -3.65 6.79 -30.06
C LYS A 53 -2.81 5.71 -30.72
N ASP A 54 -2.20 4.78 -29.97
CA ASP A 54 -1.14 3.90 -30.50
C ASP A 54 -1.66 2.53 -30.98
N ASP A 55 -2.95 2.31 -31.05
CA ASP A 55 -3.56 1.03 -31.49
C ASP A 55 -3.00 -0.20 -30.72
N LEU A 56 -2.71 -0.03 -29.42
CA LEU A 56 -2.27 -1.07 -28.50
C LEU A 56 -3.44 -1.42 -27.58
N TYR A 57 -3.99 -2.62 -27.73
CA TYR A 57 -5.23 -3.00 -27.03
C TYR A 57 -5.04 -4.15 -26.04
N ARG A 58 -3.93 -4.88 -26.13
CA ARG A 58 -3.65 -6.07 -25.29
C ARG A 58 -2.14 -6.29 -25.16
N LEU A 59 -1.76 -7.09 -24.18
CA LEU A 59 -0.35 -7.36 -23.85
C LEU A 59 0.46 -7.87 -25.06
N SER A 60 -0.13 -8.74 -25.89
CA SER A 60 0.54 -9.28 -27.08
C SER A 60 1.00 -8.21 -28.08
N ASP A 61 0.34 -7.04 -28.09
CA ASP A 61 0.69 -5.92 -28.96
C ASP A 61 1.99 -5.22 -28.52
N LEU A 62 2.47 -5.55 -27.31
CA LEU A 62 3.71 -5.00 -26.76
C LEU A 62 4.97 -5.77 -27.16
N LYS A 63 4.88 -6.83 -27.98
CA LYS A 63 6.08 -7.52 -28.49
C LYS A 63 7.02 -6.55 -29.21
N GLY A 64 8.29 -6.53 -28.76
CA GLY A 64 9.31 -5.63 -29.27
C GLY A 64 9.15 -4.16 -28.88
N LYS A 65 8.14 -3.81 -28.08
CA LYS A 65 7.87 -2.44 -27.64
C LYS A 65 8.69 -2.03 -26.43
N LYS A 66 8.82 -0.73 -26.23
CA LYS A 66 9.57 -0.13 -25.13
C LYS A 66 8.66 0.06 -23.92
N ILE A 67 9.00 -0.59 -22.82
CA ILE A 67 8.32 -0.40 -21.54
C ILE A 67 9.26 0.34 -20.59
N GLY A 68 8.78 1.44 -20.00
CA GLY A 68 9.55 2.23 -19.05
C GLY A 68 9.63 1.58 -17.69
N ILE A 69 10.79 1.69 -17.03
CA ILE A 69 11.01 1.27 -15.66
C ILE A 69 11.85 2.31 -14.93
N SER A 70 11.47 2.61 -13.69
CA SER A 70 12.18 3.56 -12.85
C SER A 70 13.53 3.02 -12.37
N ARG A 71 14.48 3.93 -12.12
CA ARG A 71 15.75 3.63 -11.46
C ARG A 71 16.08 4.71 -10.44
N SER A 72 16.05 4.37 -9.15
CA SER A 72 16.46 5.28 -8.10
C SER A 72 17.94 5.61 -8.18
N MET A 73 18.26 6.87 -8.03
CA MET A 73 19.66 7.33 -7.89
C MET A 73 20.18 7.17 -6.44
N ASN A 74 19.30 6.89 -5.50
CA ASN A 74 19.67 6.63 -4.11
C ASN A 74 20.03 5.14 -3.93
N GLN A 75 21.25 4.88 -3.42
CA GLN A 75 21.76 3.53 -3.22
C GLN A 75 21.63 3.00 -1.78
N ILE A 76 21.16 3.83 -0.84
CA ILE A 76 21.05 3.46 0.57
C ILE A 76 19.81 2.65 0.86
N LYS A 77 18.70 3.00 0.22
CA LYS A 77 17.43 2.29 0.33
C LYS A 77 17.18 1.41 -0.89
N ASN A 78 16.32 0.40 -0.75
CA ASN A 78 15.86 -0.36 -1.90
C ASN A 78 15.08 0.52 -2.89
N ASP A 79 15.20 0.21 -4.18
CA ASP A 79 14.45 0.89 -5.25
C ASP A 79 13.04 0.30 -5.36
N TRP A 80 12.18 0.67 -4.39
CA TRP A 80 10.84 0.12 -4.28
C TRP A 80 9.92 0.46 -5.48
N TRP A 81 10.17 1.59 -6.17
CA TRP A 81 9.48 1.91 -7.42
C TRP A 81 9.80 0.89 -8.50
N ARG A 82 11.10 0.66 -8.74
CA ARG A 82 11.56 -0.34 -9.70
C ARG A 82 11.07 -1.74 -9.35
N ILE A 83 11.12 -2.12 -8.07
CA ILE A 83 10.73 -3.47 -7.64
C ILE A 83 9.27 -3.75 -8.00
N GLN A 84 8.37 -2.84 -7.69
CA GLN A 84 6.95 -3.02 -7.99
C GLN A 84 6.65 -2.96 -9.49
N GLU A 85 7.29 -2.07 -10.22
CA GLU A 85 7.15 -1.98 -11.68
C GLU A 85 7.65 -3.26 -12.35
N HIS A 86 8.84 -3.73 -11.98
CA HIS A 86 9.42 -4.96 -12.52
C HIS A 86 8.54 -6.17 -12.21
N GLN A 87 8.09 -6.33 -10.97
CA GLN A 87 7.24 -7.43 -10.58
C GLN A 87 5.89 -7.40 -11.30
N GLY A 88 5.26 -6.22 -11.38
CA GLY A 88 3.98 -6.06 -12.06
C GLY A 88 4.08 -6.33 -13.56
N ILE A 89 5.09 -5.80 -14.25
CA ILE A 89 5.34 -6.05 -15.67
C ILE A 89 5.56 -7.56 -15.92
N GLU A 90 6.46 -8.18 -15.16
CA GLU A 90 6.75 -9.62 -15.33
C GLU A 90 5.52 -10.50 -15.12
N LEU A 91 4.70 -10.21 -14.10
CA LEU A 91 3.46 -10.93 -13.86
C LEU A 91 2.48 -10.80 -15.02
N MET A 92 2.21 -9.57 -15.47
CA MET A 92 1.30 -9.32 -16.59
C MET A 92 1.75 -10.04 -17.86
N LEU A 93 3.03 -9.96 -18.19
CA LEU A 93 3.60 -10.66 -19.34
C LEU A 93 3.40 -12.17 -19.25
N ARG A 94 3.76 -12.78 -18.11
CA ARG A 94 3.62 -14.21 -17.87
C ARG A 94 2.18 -14.70 -17.97
N MET A 95 1.23 -13.96 -17.43
CA MET A 95 -0.19 -14.30 -17.50
C MET A 95 -0.72 -14.26 -18.94
N ASN A 96 -0.06 -13.52 -19.81
CA ASN A 96 -0.39 -13.44 -21.24
C ASN A 96 0.56 -14.26 -22.14
N GLY A 97 1.30 -15.23 -21.56
CA GLY A 97 2.21 -16.11 -22.29
C GLY A 97 3.44 -15.42 -22.88
N MET A 98 3.82 -14.30 -22.32
CA MET A 98 4.99 -13.50 -22.70
C MET A 98 6.06 -13.54 -21.60
N THR A 99 7.26 -13.10 -21.94
CA THR A 99 8.41 -12.97 -21.04
C THR A 99 9.01 -11.58 -21.12
N MET A 100 9.95 -11.28 -20.22
CA MET A 100 10.70 -10.03 -20.25
C MET A 100 11.57 -9.87 -21.51
N GLU A 101 11.89 -10.98 -22.19
CA GLU A 101 12.66 -10.98 -23.45
C GLU A 101 11.82 -10.54 -24.65
N ASP A 102 10.49 -10.60 -24.55
CA ASP A 102 9.58 -10.14 -25.61
C ASP A 102 9.46 -8.63 -25.68
N ILE A 103 10.04 -7.89 -24.74
CA ILE A 103 9.92 -6.42 -24.63
C ILE A 103 11.30 -5.75 -24.48
N GLN A 104 11.34 -4.43 -24.64
CA GLN A 104 12.53 -3.62 -24.39
C GLN A 104 12.31 -2.77 -23.13
N LEU A 105 13.01 -3.09 -22.02
CA LEU A 105 12.99 -2.22 -20.83
C LEU A 105 13.84 -0.97 -21.08
N VAL A 106 13.28 0.20 -20.78
CA VAL A 106 13.95 1.49 -20.85
C VAL A 106 13.98 2.09 -19.44
N GLU A 107 15.19 2.29 -18.92
CA GLU A 107 15.39 2.81 -17.56
C GLU A 107 15.30 4.34 -17.52
N PHE A 108 14.59 4.83 -16.51
CA PHE A 108 14.47 6.26 -16.22
C PHE A 108 15.03 6.54 -14.82
N PRO A 109 16.19 7.18 -14.73
CA PRO A 109 16.75 7.58 -13.45
C PRO A 109 15.89 8.69 -12.84
N TYR A 110 15.67 8.60 -11.53
CA TYR A 110 15.02 9.64 -10.75
C TYR A 110 15.81 9.91 -9.47
N ALA A 111 15.89 11.19 -9.12
CA ALA A 111 16.42 11.61 -7.84
C ALA A 111 15.31 11.45 -6.79
N ASP A 112 15.68 10.91 -5.62
CA ASP A 112 14.75 10.74 -4.50
C ASP A 112 14.63 11.99 -3.61
N ASP A 113 15.08 13.10 -4.08
CA ASP A 113 15.04 14.41 -3.39
C ASP A 113 13.64 14.89 -3.11
N TRP A 114 12.62 14.41 -3.80
CA TRP A 114 11.23 14.71 -3.46
C TRP A 114 10.81 14.24 -2.04
N TYR A 115 11.54 13.30 -1.44
CA TYR A 115 11.41 12.98 -0.01
C TYR A 115 12.07 14.01 0.91
N ASN A 116 13.00 14.77 0.39
CA ASN A 116 13.75 15.80 1.10
C ASN A 116 13.13 17.20 0.95
N PHE A 117 12.04 17.33 0.23
CA PHE A 117 11.35 18.62 0.18
C PHE A 117 10.93 19.00 1.61
N PRO A 118 11.38 20.16 2.13
CA PRO A 118 10.84 20.72 3.38
C PRO A 118 9.33 20.77 3.37
N GLU A 119 8.80 20.65 2.25
CA GLU A 119 7.44 20.69 1.76
C GLU A 119 6.62 19.43 2.06
N MET A 120 7.26 18.31 2.35
CA MET A 120 6.64 17.13 2.94
C MET A 120 6.49 17.28 4.47
N LEU A 121 6.53 18.53 4.96
CA LEU A 121 6.11 18.83 6.33
C LEU A 121 4.74 18.22 6.59
N THR A 122 4.60 17.65 7.76
CA THR A 122 3.33 17.03 8.13
C THR A 122 2.22 18.07 8.04
N PRO A 123 1.02 17.69 7.63
CA PRO A 123 -0.13 18.59 7.61
C PRO A 123 -0.42 19.26 8.95
N MET A 124 0.05 18.65 10.03
CA MET A 124 -0.07 19.18 11.39
C MET A 124 0.85 20.37 11.65
N GLU A 125 2.00 20.43 10.97
CA GLU A 125 2.96 21.54 11.13
C GLU A 125 2.59 22.74 10.28
N ASN A 126 2.10 22.54 9.07
CA ASN A 126 1.63 23.63 8.21
C ASN A 126 0.51 23.20 7.24
N PRO A 127 -0.75 23.17 7.69
CA PRO A 127 -1.87 22.73 6.86
C PRO A 127 -2.07 23.55 5.57
N SER A 128 -1.79 24.85 5.60
CA SER A 128 -1.98 25.73 4.45
C SER A 128 -0.97 25.48 3.36
N GLU A 129 0.30 25.29 3.71
CA GLU A 129 1.33 24.91 2.74
C GLU A 129 1.09 23.51 2.18
N TRP A 130 0.64 22.58 3.01
CA TRP A 130 0.27 21.24 2.57
C TRP A 130 -0.86 21.30 1.52
N GLN A 131 -1.89 22.11 1.75
CA GLN A 131 -3.00 22.28 0.82
C GLN A 131 -2.50 22.82 -0.53
N LEU A 132 -1.72 23.91 -0.51
CA LEU A 132 -1.13 24.50 -1.71
C LEU A 132 -0.28 23.49 -2.49
N LYS A 133 0.52 22.71 -1.81
CA LYS A 133 1.39 21.69 -2.43
C LYS A 133 0.60 20.50 -2.96
N ARG A 134 -0.49 20.12 -2.29
CA ARG A 134 -1.42 19.12 -2.82
C ARG A 134 -2.02 19.61 -4.13
N ASP A 135 -2.41 20.86 -4.21
CA ASP A 135 -3.01 21.45 -5.39
C ASP A 135 -2.00 21.59 -6.55
N HIS A 136 -0.72 21.83 -6.26
CA HIS A 136 0.37 21.83 -7.25
C HIS A 136 0.91 20.45 -7.60
N LYS A 137 0.56 19.40 -6.88
CA LYS A 137 1.04 18.02 -7.15
C LYS A 137 0.55 17.45 -8.48
N HIS A 138 -0.49 17.99 -9.06
CA HIS A 138 -0.88 17.64 -10.44
C HIS A 138 0.21 17.95 -11.46
N GLU A 139 0.98 19.01 -11.23
CA GLU A 139 2.13 19.35 -12.07
C GLU A 139 3.37 18.52 -11.71
N LEU A 140 3.52 18.11 -10.44
CA LEU A 140 4.63 17.30 -9.95
C LEU A 140 4.37 15.78 -10.04
N ALA A 141 3.12 15.36 -10.25
CA ALA A 141 2.75 13.95 -10.36
C ALA A 141 3.20 13.29 -11.68
N PHE A 142 3.65 14.07 -12.64
CA PHE A 142 4.26 13.53 -13.85
C PHE A 142 5.70 13.09 -13.56
N ARG A 143 5.81 11.87 -13.08
CA ARG A 143 7.09 11.18 -12.99
C ARG A 143 7.73 11.07 -14.39
N PRO A 144 9.04 10.81 -14.45
CA PRO A 144 9.74 10.65 -15.74
C PRO A 144 9.03 9.68 -16.70
N LEU A 145 8.40 8.63 -16.18
CA LEU A 145 7.71 7.61 -16.98
C LEU A 145 6.45 8.16 -17.67
N GLU A 146 5.58 8.86 -16.95
CA GLU A 146 4.36 9.45 -17.53
C GLU A 146 4.72 10.44 -18.63
N THR A 147 5.72 11.28 -18.37
CA THR A 147 6.24 12.23 -19.38
C THR A 147 6.83 11.51 -20.60
N ALA A 148 7.59 10.44 -20.37
CA ALA A 148 8.18 9.66 -21.45
C ALA A 148 7.13 8.93 -22.29
N LEU A 149 6.07 8.41 -21.65
CA LEU A 149 4.93 7.80 -22.33
C LEU A 149 4.19 8.85 -23.18
N GLU A 150 3.85 10.00 -22.61
CA GLU A 150 3.16 11.07 -23.34
C GLU A 150 3.95 11.54 -24.58
N LYS A 151 5.28 11.68 -24.45
CA LYS A 151 6.18 12.08 -25.52
C LYS A 151 6.50 10.97 -26.53
N GLY A 152 6.09 9.73 -26.28
CA GLY A 152 6.37 8.60 -27.17
C GLY A 152 7.80 8.06 -27.09
N VAL A 153 8.52 8.34 -26.02
CA VAL A 153 9.86 7.77 -25.77
C VAL A 153 9.75 6.30 -25.40
N ILE A 154 8.67 5.94 -24.69
CA ILE A 154 8.25 4.57 -24.39
C ILE A 154 6.84 4.32 -24.91
N ASP A 155 6.48 3.06 -25.08
CA ASP A 155 5.17 2.64 -25.61
C ASP A 155 4.20 2.28 -24.48
N ALA A 156 4.71 1.81 -23.34
CA ALA A 156 3.92 1.45 -22.18
C ALA A 156 4.66 1.73 -20.88
N MET A 157 3.91 1.82 -19.79
CA MET A 157 4.43 1.87 -18.42
C MET A 157 3.51 1.13 -17.45
N TYR A 158 4.08 0.62 -16.37
CA TYR A 158 3.33 0.09 -15.24
C TYR A 158 2.98 1.22 -14.27
N SER A 159 1.75 1.22 -13.78
CA SER A 159 1.33 2.08 -12.67
C SER A 159 0.77 1.23 -11.55
N GLN A 160 1.26 1.48 -10.34
CA GLN A 160 0.80 0.78 -9.13
C GLN A 160 -0.59 1.21 -8.67
N SER A 161 -0.99 2.44 -8.99
CA SER A 161 -2.24 3.01 -8.53
C SER A 161 -3.28 2.99 -9.63
N LYS A 162 -4.26 2.09 -9.51
CA LYS A 162 -5.39 2.02 -10.41
C LYS A 162 -6.20 3.32 -10.41
N VAL A 163 -6.38 3.96 -9.25
CA VAL A 163 -7.15 5.20 -9.17
C VAL A 163 -6.48 6.32 -9.94
N LEU A 164 -5.17 6.52 -9.75
CA LEU A 164 -4.41 7.52 -10.52
C LEU A 164 -4.42 7.18 -12.02
N SER A 165 -4.41 5.91 -12.36
CA SER A 165 -4.43 5.45 -13.75
C SER A 165 -5.79 5.69 -14.41
N VAL A 166 -6.88 5.48 -13.70
CA VAL A 166 -8.24 5.81 -14.17
C VAL A 166 -8.38 7.31 -14.40
N LEU A 167 -7.84 8.14 -13.50
CA LEU A 167 -7.81 9.59 -13.69
C LEU A 167 -6.97 9.99 -14.91
N THR A 168 -5.83 9.32 -15.11
CA THR A 168 -4.96 9.51 -16.27
C THR A 168 -5.68 9.11 -17.58
N GLU A 169 -6.40 7.97 -17.55
CA GLU A 169 -7.21 7.51 -18.66
C GLU A 169 -8.36 8.49 -18.98
N ALA A 170 -8.99 9.08 -17.95
CA ALA A 170 -10.06 10.07 -18.13
C ALA A 170 -9.64 11.33 -18.91
N THR A 171 -8.34 11.58 -19.06
CA THR A 171 -7.82 12.64 -19.94
C THR A 171 -8.03 12.34 -21.42
N GLY A 172 -8.33 11.09 -21.80
CA GLY A 172 -8.42 10.61 -23.17
C GLY A 172 -7.07 10.44 -23.88
N LYS A 173 -5.95 10.74 -23.23
CA LYS A 173 -4.60 10.59 -23.80
C LYS A 173 -4.03 9.18 -23.66
N PHE A 174 -4.51 8.44 -22.67
CA PHE A 174 -3.98 7.15 -22.26
C PHE A 174 -5.09 6.10 -22.16
N ALA A 175 -4.71 4.83 -22.26
CA ALA A 175 -5.61 3.69 -22.12
C ALA A 175 -4.97 2.64 -21.21
N ILE A 176 -5.78 1.98 -20.39
CA ILE A 176 -5.36 0.83 -19.59
C ILE A 176 -5.60 -0.43 -20.43
N ILE A 177 -4.55 -1.18 -20.72
CA ILE A 177 -4.64 -2.42 -21.51
C ILE A 177 -4.54 -3.70 -20.69
N GLU A 178 -4.06 -3.60 -19.43
CA GLU A 178 -4.03 -4.71 -18.49
C GLU A 178 -4.22 -4.22 -17.06
N ASP A 179 -4.89 -5.02 -16.24
CA ASP A 179 -5.26 -4.68 -14.86
C ASP A 179 -5.22 -5.94 -13.99
N LEU A 180 -4.23 -6.02 -13.10
CA LEU A 180 -4.06 -7.14 -12.19
C LEU A 180 -5.22 -7.32 -11.20
N SER A 181 -5.97 -6.28 -10.91
CA SER A 181 -7.14 -6.36 -10.03
C SER A 181 -8.32 -7.16 -10.61
N LYS A 182 -8.32 -7.41 -11.91
CA LYS A 182 -9.34 -8.23 -12.58
C LYS A 182 -9.18 -9.74 -12.34
N TYR A 183 -8.03 -10.15 -11.86
CA TYR A 183 -7.76 -11.56 -11.59
C TYR A 183 -8.15 -11.92 -10.16
N PRO A 184 -8.71 -13.13 -9.93
CA PRO A 184 -9.18 -13.52 -8.61
C PRO A 184 -8.05 -13.89 -7.63
N ASP A 185 -6.83 -14.06 -8.12
CA ASP A 185 -5.69 -14.41 -7.27
C ASP A 185 -5.15 -13.18 -6.55
N TRP A 186 -5.35 -13.13 -5.24
CA TRP A 186 -4.88 -12.09 -4.35
C TRP A 186 -3.36 -11.81 -4.48
N ARG A 187 -2.56 -12.83 -4.72
CA ARG A 187 -1.10 -12.71 -4.86
C ARG A 187 -0.66 -11.88 -6.06
N LEU A 188 -1.55 -11.59 -6.99
CA LEU A 188 -1.27 -10.75 -8.16
C LEU A 188 -1.33 -9.25 -7.82
N GLN A 189 -1.76 -8.90 -6.63
CA GLN A 189 -1.81 -7.51 -6.18
C GLN A 189 -0.46 -7.10 -5.59
N VAL A 190 0.50 -6.84 -6.46
CA VAL A 190 1.92 -6.74 -6.13
C VAL A 190 2.47 -5.32 -5.97
N ALA A 191 1.64 -4.31 -6.07
CA ALA A 191 2.08 -2.92 -6.12
C ALA A 191 2.56 -2.35 -4.77
N ASN A 192 3.56 -2.97 -4.15
CA ASN A 192 4.06 -2.61 -2.81
C ASN A 192 2.98 -2.80 -1.71
N ILE A 193 2.07 -3.69 -1.94
CA ILE A 193 0.98 -4.08 -1.05
C ILE A 193 0.97 -5.61 -0.89
N PRO A 194 0.39 -6.13 0.17
CA PRO A 194 -0.32 -5.40 1.23
C PRO A 194 0.59 -4.46 2.03
N ALA A 195 0.03 -3.40 2.61
CA ALA A 195 0.81 -2.54 3.50
C ALA A 195 1.15 -3.30 4.79
N ALA A 196 2.43 -3.23 5.18
CA ALA A 196 2.95 -4.00 6.30
C ALA A 196 3.12 -3.13 7.56
N ILE A 197 2.78 -3.72 8.70
CA ILE A 197 3.09 -3.20 10.03
C ILE A 197 4.25 -4.03 10.56
N THR A 198 5.36 -3.40 10.85
CA THR A 198 6.55 -4.04 11.40
C THR A 198 7.09 -3.30 12.60
N CYS A 199 7.82 -3.98 13.44
CA CYS A 199 8.66 -3.34 14.46
C CYS A 199 10.05 -3.97 14.47
N THR A 200 11.00 -3.28 15.08
CA THR A 200 12.33 -3.85 15.35
C THR A 200 12.23 -4.93 16.42
N ASP A 201 13.14 -5.89 16.41
CA ASP A 201 13.23 -6.91 17.48
C ASP A 201 13.36 -6.26 18.86
N VAL A 202 14.19 -5.22 18.98
CA VAL A 202 14.37 -4.46 20.24
C VAL A 202 13.04 -3.92 20.75
N MET A 203 12.24 -3.29 19.88
CA MET A 203 10.91 -2.78 20.23
C MET A 203 9.98 -3.89 20.70
N ALA A 204 10.02 -5.05 20.04
CA ALA A 204 9.19 -6.20 20.40
C ALA A 204 9.59 -6.83 21.72
N GLU A 205 10.88 -6.87 22.05
CA GLU A 205 11.44 -7.51 23.26
C GLU A 205 11.39 -6.60 24.48
N GLU A 206 11.73 -5.32 24.32
CA GLU A 206 11.82 -4.38 25.44
C GLU A 206 10.50 -3.67 25.75
N HIS A 207 9.63 -3.51 24.74
CA HIS A 207 8.36 -2.77 24.86
C HIS A 207 7.16 -3.51 24.24
N PRO A 208 6.95 -4.80 24.55
CA PRO A 208 5.87 -5.60 23.97
C PRO A 208 4.48 -5.01 24.24
N GLU A 209 4.30 -4.34 25.38
CA GLU A 209 3.04 -3.69 25.75
C GLU A 209 2.71 -2.50 24.83
N LEU A 210 3.72 -1.75 24.35
CA LEU A 210 3.53 -0.66 23.42
C LEU A 210 3.18 -1.20 22.02
N VAL A 211 3.79 -2.30 21.61
CA VAL A 211 3.45 -2.99 20.36
C VAL A 211 1.99 -3.44 20.38
N VAL A 212 1.56 -4.09 21.48
CA VAL A 212 0.15 -4.51 21.66
C VAL A 212 -0.79 -3.30 21.67
N ALA A 213 -0.44 -2.21 22.37
CA ALA A 213 -1.26 -1.00 22.42
C ALA A 213 -1.40 -0.36 21.02
N PHE A 214 -0.31 -0.32 20.23
CA PHE A 214 -0.34 0.14 18.84
C PHE A 214 -1.27 -0.74 18.00
N MET A 215 -1.14 -2.06 18.06
CA MET A 215 -1.98 -3.00 17.31
C MET A 215 -3.46 -2.88 17.70
N LYS A 216 -3.79 -2.66 18.99
CA LYS A 216 -5.17 -2.35 19.43
C LYS A 216 -5.70 -1.07 18.74
N GLY A 217 -4.87 -0.03 18.67
CA GLY A 217 -5.19 1.20 17.92
C GLY A 217 -5.48 0.93 16.45
N MET A 218 -4.62 0.16 15.79
CA MET A 218 -4.78 -0.20 14.38
C MET A 218 -6.06 -1.00 14.11
N ILE A 219 -6.39 -1.96 14.98
CA ILE A 219 -7.63 -2.74 14.88
C ILE A 219 -8.87 -1.83 15.07
N LYS A 220 -8.87 -0.96 16.09
CA LYS A 220 -9.98 -0.03 16.33
C LYS A 220 -10.22 0.91 15.15
N VAL A 221 -9.15 1.52 14.65
CA VAL A 221 -9.21 2.42 13.48
C VAL A 221 -9.63 1.67 12.23
N GLY A 222 -9.11 0.46 12.02
CA GLY A 222 -9.48 -0.39 10.89
C GLY A 222 -10.98 -0.73 10.89
N ARG A 223 -11.51 -1.18 12.03
CA ARG A 223 -12.96 -1.46 12.19
C ARG A 223 -13.81 -0.21 11.92
N TRP A 224 -13.47 0.91 12.55
CA TRP A 224 -14.15 2.17 12.32
C TRP A 224 -14.13 2.59 10.85
N SER A 225 -12.97 2.48 10.20
CA SER A 225 -12.81 2.83 8.78
C SER A 225 -13.64 1.92 7.87
N ASN A 226 -13.76 0.63 8.21
CA ASN A 226 -14.59 -0.30 7.45
C ASN A 226 -16.09 0.03 7.55
N GLU A 227 -16.54 0.47 8.71
CA GLU A 227 -17.93 0.85 8.97
C GLU A 227 -18.27 2.24 8.41
N HIS A 228 -17.26 3.13 8.27
CA HIS A 228 -17.45 4.54 7.94
C HIS A 228 -16.58 4.98 6.75
N LYS A 229 -16.63 4.23 5.63
CA LYS A 229 -15.75 4.41 4.46
C LYS A 229 -15.69 5.85 3.92
N HIS A 230 -16.81 6.54 3.81
CA HIS A 230 -16.83 7.94 3.35
C HIS A 230 -16.15 8.91 4.34
N ALA A 231 -16.39 8.72 5.64
CA ALA A 231 -15.71 9.52 6.66
C ALA A 231 -14.20 9.24 6.69
N ALA A 232 -13.80 7.97 6.56
CA ALA A 232 -12.41 7.58 6.42
C ALA A 232 -11.77 8.19 5.16
N ALA A 233 -12.47 8.17 4.02
CA ALA A 233 -12.03 8.80 2.79
C ALA A 233 -11.83 10.31 2.96
N ALA A 234 -12.74 11.00 3.64
CA ALA A 234 -12.62 12.44 3.91
C ALA A 234 -11.41 12.79 4.79
N ILE A 235 -11.05 11.90 5.75
CA ILE A 235 -9.86 12.07 6.58
C ILE A 235 -8.61 11.79 5.74
N LEU A 236 -8.57 10.67 5.01
CA LEU A 236 -7.43 10.26 4.21
C LEU A 236 -7.15 11.23 3.06
N ASN A 237 -8.20 11.78 2.43
CA ASN A 237 -8.04 12.73 1.33
C ASN A 237 -7.17 13.94 1.71
N LYS A 238 -7.22 14.38 2.96
CA LYS A 238 -6.37 15.47 3.47
C LYS A 238 -4.89 15.11 3.48
N GLN A 239 -4.56 13.81 3.45
CA GLN A 239 -3.20 13.27 3.58
C GLN A 239 -2.71 12.58 2.31
N THR A 240 -3.56 12.44 1.29
CA THR A 240 -3.26 11.69 0.07
C THR A 240 -3.13 12.59 -1.15
N TYR A 241 -2.73 12.01 -2.26
CA TYR A 241 -2.58 12.68 -3.56
C TYR A 241 -3.87 12.67 -4.37
N TYR A 242 -4.94 12.07 -3.90
CA TYR A 242 -6.21 12.03 -4.61
C TYR A 242 -6.83 13.42 -4.70
N LEU A 243 -7.52 13.67 -5.81
CA LEU A 243 -8.08 14.98 -6.13
C LEU A 243 -9.16 15.38 -5.15
N ASP A 244 -10.06 14.46 -4.87
CA ASP A 244 -11.20 14.71 -4.02
C ASP A 244 -11.53 13.51 -3.11
N VAL A 245 -12.53 13.69 -2.28
CA VAL A 245 -12.98 12.66 -1.32
C VAL A 245 -13.57 11.46 -2.03
N GLU A 246 -14.23 11.66 -3.16
CA GLU A 246 -14.86 10.56 -3.91
C GLU A 246 -13.81 9.66 -4.57
N ASP A 247 -12.74 10.23 -5.10
CA ASP A 247 -11.62 9.45 -5.63
C ASP A 247 -10.92 8.65 -4.51
N THR A 248 -10.72 9.27 -3.35
CA THR A 248 -10.20 8.56 -2.18
C THR A 248 -11.14 7.44 -1.73
N TYR A 249 -12.46 7.68 -1.73
CA TYR A 249 -13.45 6.66 -1.41
C TYR A 249 -13.41 5.48 -2.37
N ARG A 250 -13.30 5.74 -3.67
CA ARG A 250 -13.15 4.67 -4.68
C ARG A 250 -11.92 3.80 -4.44
N GLY A 251 -10.82 4.40 -3.99
CA GLY A 251 -9.59 3.68 -3.66
C GLY A 251 -9.70 2.82 -2.40
N ILE A 252 -10.58 3.15 -1.45
CA ILE A 252 -10.64 2.44 -0.16
C ILE A 252 -11.93 1.68 0.10
N LYS A 253 -12.97 1.84 -0.72
CA LYS A 253 -14.31 1.29 -0.46
C LYS A 253 -14.31 -0.23 -0.23
N ASP A 254 -13.48 -0.95 -0.96
CA ASP A 254 -13.38 -2.41 -0.94
C ASP A 254 -12.20 -2.91 -0.09
N VAL A 255 -11.45 -2.00 0.56
CA VAL A 255 -10.28 -2.34 1.38
C VAL A 255 -10.72 -2.76 2.77
N ASP A 256 -10.20 -3.90 3.27
CA ASP A 256 -10.25 -4.22 4.70
C ASP A 256 -9.09 -3.53 5.42
N MET A 257 -9.42 -2.54 6.25
CA MET A 257 -8.43 -1.75 6.99
C MET A 257 -7.96 -2.43 8.29
N VAL A 258 -8.56 -3.56 8.67
CA VAL A 258 -8.14 -4.30 9.88
C VAL A 258 -6.89 -5.12 9.55
N PRO A 259 -5.76 -4.88 10.23
CA PRO A 259 -4.56 -5.68 9.99
C PRO A 259 -4.76 -7.14 10.38
N ASN A 260 -4.23 -8.04 9.56
CA ASN A 260 -4.27 -9.46 9.82
C ASN A 260 -3.00 -10.18 9.29
N LEU A 261 -2.83 -11.43 9.68
CA LEU A 261 -1.76 -12.34 9.24
C LEU A 261 -2.38 -13.63 8.67
N SER A 262 -3.44 -13.50 7.87
CA SER A 262 -4.04 -14.64 7.19
C SER A 262 -3.03 -15.31 6.24
N LEU A 263 -3.19 -16.61 6.02
CA LEU A 263 -2.34 -17.37 5.09
C LEU A 263 -2.32 -16.74 3.70
N LEU A 264 -3.43 -16.16 3.27
CA LEU A 264 -3.53 -15.48 1.99
C LEU A 264 -2.64 -14.23 1.93
N ASN A 265 -2.65 -13.41 3.01
CA ASN A 265 -1.80 -12.24 3.11
C ASN A 265 -0.32 -12.62 3.22
N LEU A 266 0.02 -13.65 3.99
CA LEU A 266 1.39 -14.14 4.09
C LEU A 266 1.89 -14.66 2.73
N ALA A 267 1.05 -15.36 1.95
CA ALA A 267 1.41 -15.81 0.61
C ALA A 267 1.70 -14.63 -0.35
N ALA A 268 1.01 -13.50 -0.21
CA ALA A 268 1.32 -12.28 -0.98
C ALA A 268 2.68 -11.69 -0.56
N VAL A 269 2.99 -11.69 0.75
CA VAL A 269 4.30 -11.26 1.27
C VAL A 269 5.41 -12.18 0.77
N GLU A 270 5.21 -13.50 0.82
CA GLU A 270 6.17 -14.49 0.28
C GLU A 270 6.45 -14.27 -1.21
N GLN A 271 5.41 -14.00 -2.00
CA GLN A 271 5.59 -13.71 -3.41
C GLN A 271 6.50 -12.49 -3.64
N GLY A 272 6.29 -11.41 -2.87
CA GLY A 272 7.15 -10.22 -2.91
C GLY A 272 8.58 -10.54 -2.49
N THR A 273 8.77 -11.26 -1.39
CA THR A 273 10.07 -11.68 -0.87
C THR A 273 10.83 -12.55 -1.87
N ASN A 274 10.17 -13.59 -2.39
CA ASN A 274 10.74 -14.49 -3.40
C ASN A 274 11.14 -13.75 -4.69
N PHE A 275 10.32 -12.80 -5.13
CA PHE A 275 10.65 -11.98 -6.28
C PHE A 275 11.90 -11.13 -6.02
N MET A 276 11.95 -10.44 -4.90
CA MET A 276 13.07 -9.60 -4.53
C MET A 276 14.38 -10.40 -4.44
N PHE A 277 14.34 -11.58 -3.83
CA PHE A 277 15.51 -12.47 -3.72
C PHE A 277 15.96 -12.98 -5.10
N LYS A 278 15.05 -13.54 -5.89
CA LYS A 278 15.35 -14.08 -7.23
C LYS A 278 15.89 -13.03 -8.20
N LYS A 279 15.49 -11.77 -8.05
CA LYS A 279 15.94 -10.67 -8.91
C LYS A 279 17.12 -9.89 -8.34
N GLY A 280 17.65 -10.29 -7.18
CA GLY A 280 18.81 -9.66 -6.55
C GLY A 280 18.52 -8.29 -5.90
N TYR A 281 17.27 -8.00 -5.59
CA TYR A 281 16.89 -6.80 -4.83
C TYR A 281 17.16 -6.93 -3.33
N ILE A 282 17.26 -8.16 -2.84
CA ILE A 282 17.77 -8.53 -1.52
C ILE A 282 18.82 -9.62 -1.67
N LYS A 283 19.76 -9.69 -0.72
CA LYS A 283 20.89 -10.62 -0.74
C LYS A 283 20.58 -11.91 0.00
N ASN A 284 19.80 -11.81 1.06
CA ASN A 284 19.48 -12.92 1.94
C ASN A 284 18.02 -13.31 1.82
N ASP A 285 17.76 -14.60 1.70
CA ASP A 285 16.42 -15.15 1.80
C ASP A 285 16.02 -15.36 3.25
N PHE A 286 14.72 -15.33 3.54
CA PHE A 286 14.19 -15.59 4.87
C PHE A 286 12.77 -16.17 4.81
N ASP A 287 12.39 -16.87 5.87
CA ASP A 287 11.06 -17.45 6.02
C ASP A 287 10.07 -16.38 6.53
N VAL A 288 9.08 -16.04 5.71
CA VAL A 288 8.04 -15.06 6.02
C VAL A 288 7.18 -15.51 7.22
N HIS A 289 6.95 -16.82 7.38
CA HIS A 289 6.17 -17.34 8.51
C HIS A 289 6.93 -17.21 9.83
N GLN A 290 8.26 -17.31 9.81
CA GLN A 290 9.09 -17.03 10.99
C GLN A 290 9.25 -15.53 11.27
N TRP A 291 9.13 -14.69 10.25
CA TRP A 291 9.11 -13.25 10.41
C TRP A 291 7.80 -12.74 11.03
N ALA A 292 6.70 -13.41 10.75
CA ALA A 292 5.39 -13.07 11.31
C ALA A 292 5.37 -13.30 12.82
N ALA A 293 4.80 -12.34 13.54
CA ALA A 293 4.65 -12.33 15.01
C ALA A 293 3.17 -12.21 15.39
N PRO A 294 2.38 -13.29 15.19
CA PRO A 294 0.93 -13.27 15.40
C PRO A 294 0.54 -13.02 16.87
N GLU A 295 1.43 -13.33 17.82
CA GLU A 295 1.19 -13.18 19.26
C GLU A 295 0.78 -11.76 19.66
N PHE A 296 1.30 -10.73 19.03
CA PHE A 296 0.95 -9.33 19.30
C PHE A 296 -0.46 -9.00 18.81
N LEU A 297 -0.80 -9.45 17.61
CA LEU A 297 -2.11 -9.23 17.01
C LEU A 297 -3.20 -10.01 17.76
N GLU A 298 -2.92 -11.25 18.13
CA GLU A 298 -3.82 -12.11 18.90
C GLU A 298 -4.07 -11.52 20.30
N LYS A 299 -3.01 -11.08 20.98
CA LYS A 299 -3.14 -10.43 22.30
C LYS A 299 -3.95 -9.14 22.20
N ALA A 300 -3.66 -8.29 21.21
CA ALA A 300 -4.40 -7.06 20.96
C ALA A 300 -5.90 -7.33 20.72
N SER A 301 -6.21 -8.31 19.88
CA SER A 301 -7.58 -8.70 19.55
C SER A 301 -8.33 -9.22 20.78
N ARG A 302 -7.68 -10.09 21.57
CA ARG A 302 -8.26 -10.64 22.82
C ARG A 302 -8.55 -9.54 23.83
N GLU A 303 -7.60 -8.65 24.10
CA GLU A 303 -7.80 -7.54 25.04
C GLU A 303 -8.94 -6.61 24.61
N LEU A 304 -9.08 -6.35 23.31
CA LEU A 304 -10.19 -5.56 22.79
C LEU A 304 -11.54 -6.23 23.01
N LEU A 305 -11.64 -7.54 22.79
CA LEU A 305 -12.86 -8.30 23.08
C LEU A 305 -13.22 -8.28 24.57
N GLU A 306 -12.23 -8.38 25.46
CA GLU A 306 -12.42 -8.28 26.92
C GLU A 306 -12.90 -6.87 27.33
N GLU A 307 -12.32 -5.81 26.72
CA GLU A 307 -12.77 -4.43 26.94
C GLU A 307 -14.23 -4.23 26.50
N GLU A 308 -14.58 -4.72 25.32
CA GLU A 308 -15.95 -4.66 24.81
C GLU A 308 -16.93 -5.43 25.69
N TRP A 309 -16.57 -6.65 26.08
CA TRP A 309 -17.37 -7.48 26.98
C TRP A 309 -17.63 -6.77 28.30
N LYS A 310 -16.62 -6.22 28.95
CA LYS A 310 -16.75 -5.43 30.18
C LYS A 310 -17.68 -4.25 29.98
N ARG A 311 -17.54 -3.51 28.88
CA ARG A 311 -18.39 -2.36 28.57
C ARG A 311 -19.86 -2.76 28.45
N VAL A 312 -20.16 -3.83 27.73
CA VAL A 312 -21.55 -4.31 27.54
C VAL A 312 -22.14 -4.85 28.84
N THR A 313 -21.37 -5.59 29.65
CA THR A 313 -21.85 -6.20 30.86
C THR A 313 -21.97 -5.23 32.05
N THR A 314 -21.17 -4.13 32.02
CA THR A 314 -21.22 -3.10 33.07
C THR A 314 -22.09 -1.90 32.70
N SER A 315 -22.41 -1.69 31.44
CA SER A 315 -23.39 -0.70 31.05
C SER A 315 -24.76 -1.15 31.57
N LYS A 316 -25.36 -0.37 32.44
CA LYS A 316 -26.79 -0.54 32.76
C LYS A 316 -27.52 -0.47 31.39
N LEU A 317 -28.30 -1.51 31.09
CA LEU A 317 -29.20 -1.47 29.91
C LEU A 317 -29.89 -0.11 29.91
N PRO A 318 -29.90 0.62 28.77
CA PRO A 318 -30.66 1.86 28.69
C PRO A 318 -32.09 1.54 29.12
N GLN A 319 -32.71 2.45 29.88
CA GLN A 319 -34.11 2.33 30.38
C GLN A 319 -35.15 2.21 29.23
N THR A 320 -34.76 2.03 27.98
CA THR A 320 -35.57 1.74 26.80
C THR A 320 -36.34 0.42 26.90
N ALA A 321 -35.93 -0.54 27.73
CA ALA A 321 -36.76 -1.72 28.03
C ALA A 321 -38.02 -1.34 28.84
N ALA A 322 -37.94 -0.32 29.68
CA ALA A 322 -39.11 0.17 30.43
C ALA A 322 -40.08 0.99 29.56
N ALA A 323 -39.60 1.64 28.52
CA ALA A 323 -40.43 2.40 27.58
C ALA A 323 -41.24 1.47 26.64
N LEU A 324 -40.71 0.29 26.30
CA LEU A 324 -41.38 -0.68 25.46
C LEU A 324 -42.48 -1.49 26.21
N GLU A 325 -42.39 -1.56 27.55
CA GLU A 325 -43.47 -2.18 28.37
C GLU A 325 -44.63 -1.22 28.59
N THR A 326 -44.41 0.10 28.55
CA THR A 326 -45.51 1.10 28.71
C THR A 326 -46.34 1.21 27.46
N ASP A 327 -45.80 0.97 26.25
CA ASP A 327 -46.56 1.05 25.00
C ASP A 327 -47.45 -0.19 24.74
N ARG A 328 -47.27 -1.29 25.48
CA ARG A 328 -48.12 -2.48 25.45
C ARG A 328 -49.38 -2.39 26.34
N ARG A 329 -49.53 -1.32 27.11
CA ARG A 329 -50.68 -1.12 28.02
C ARG A 329 -51.70 -0.11 27.50
N ILE A 330 -51.51 0.42 26.29
CA ILE A 330 -52.46 1.34 25.62
C ILE A 330 -52.82 0.73 24.26
N GLY A 331 -53.43 -0.46 24.30
CA GLY A 331 -53.99 -1.11 23.13
C GLY A 331 -55.12 -2.03 23.57
#